data_32a0b72b00f667cf1a61fe3fe7132a02
#
_entry.id   32a0b72b00f667cf1a61fe3fe7132a02
#
_cell.length_a   1.000
_cell.length_b   1.000
_cell.length_c   1.000
_cell.angle_alpha   90.00
_cell.angle_beta   90.00
_cell.angle_gamma   90.00
#
_symmetry.space_group_name_H-M   'P 1'
#
loop_
_entity.id
_entity.type
_entity.pdbx_description
1 polymer ?
#
loop_
_entity_poly.entity_id
_entity_poly.type
_entity_poly.pdbx_seq_one_letter_code
_entity_poly.pdbx_strand_id
1 'polypeptide(L)'
;LITVLNIKPVLIINDLLLAVCRLFKLKSSEGKVVDSHKRPDGAYAVVAVSHSESLTRLFEDMGADVVISLGKSDTPCVQDFIDAYRAAGNEKILVFPNNINYVLTANQARELYGEGEVVVLKSRTVADCYSALAFSDFLCEDFDEVVGNATEVIENIYAVRITTAARDAVYGDVELEEGDVIAISGTTLLGVGDDACSVACDVISRVMDEDERDCITVFHSSDLSCDVMNSIKDFVSANYVYTEINFVSADDGGEELLISFE
;
A
#
# COMPACT_ATOMS: atom_id res chain seq x y z
N LEU A 1 44.24 -18.43 -13.35
CA LEU A 1 43.68 -17.06 -13.25
C LEU A 1 42.17 -17.15 -13.04
N ILE A 2 41.76 -17.15 -11.80
CA ILE A 2 40.31 -17.12 -11.42
C ILE A 2 40.10 -15.75 -10.79
N THR A 3 39.45 -14.86 -11.51
CA THR A 3 39.01 -13.58 -10.98
C THR A 3 37.72 -13.83 -10.19
N VAL A 4 37.83 -13.75 -8.87
CA VAL A 4 36.71 -13.85 -7.93
C VAL A 4 35.87 -12.59 -8.10
N LEU A 5 34.69 -12.72 -8.66
CA LEU A 5 33.63 -11.70 -8.62
C LEU A 5 33.15 -11.57 -7.18
N ASN A 6 33.43 -10.43 -6.59
CA ASN A 6 33.01 -10.06 -5.24
C ASN A 6 31.54 -9.59 -5.31
N ILE A 7 30.61 -10.53 -5.37
CA ILE A 7 29.17 -10.23 -5.36
C ILE A 7 28.75 -10.09 -3.90
N LYS A 8 28.26 -8.91 -3.53
CA LYS A 8 27.76 -8.62 -2.19
C LYS A 8 26.57 -9.55 -1.87
N PRO A 9 26.48 -10.14 -0.68
CA PRO A 9 25.39 -11.06 -0.31
C PRO A 9 23.99 -10.43 -0.37
N VAL A 10 23.87 -9.11 -0.29
CA VAL A 10 22.61 -8.36 -0.43
C VAL A 10 22.02 -8.50 -1.85
N LEU A 11 22.88 -8.58 -2.89
CA LEU A 11 22.41 -8.73 -4.28
C LEU A 11 21.71 -10.08 -4.53
N ILE A 12 22.10 -11.13 -3.81
CA ILE A 12 21.56 -12.49 -3.98
C ILE A 12 20.17 -12.59 -3.33
N ILE A 13 19.93 -11.87 -2.25
CA ILE A 13 18.63 -11.88 -1.55
C ILE A 13 17.59 -11.09 -2.35
N ASN A 14 17.97 -9.94 -2.91
CA ASN A 14 17.10 -9.14 -3.78
C ASN A 14 16.76 -9.84 -5.09
N ASP A 15 17.73 -10.52 -5.73
CA ASP A 15 17.48 -11.33 -6.93
C ASP A 15 16.56 -12.52 -6.64
N LEU A 16 16.59 -13.08 -5.43
CA LEU A 16 15.70 -14.17 -5.03
C LEU A 16 14.28 -13.66 -4.76
N LEU A 17 14.14 -12.48 -4.12
CA LEU A 17 12.85 -11.82 -3.88
C LEU A 17 12.23 -11.36 -5.20
N LEU A 18 13.02 -10.75 -6.09
CA LEU A 18 12.63 -10.38 -7.46
C LEU A 18 12.25 -11.62 -8.30
N ALA A 19 12.96 -12.73 -8.15
CA ALA A 19 12.64 -13.99 -8.82
C ALA A 19 11.33 -14.58 -8.28
N VAL A 20 11.04 -14.44 -7.00
CA VAL A 20 9.77 -14.85 -6.39
C VAL A 20 8.63 -13.96 -6.89
N CYS A 21 8.79 -12.64 -6.90
CA CYS A 21 7.79 -11.72 -7.46
C CYS A 21 7.58 -11.91 -8.97
N ARG A 22 8.67 -12.18 -9.74
CA ARG A 22 8.57 -12.50 -11.17
C ARG A 22 7.96 -13.89 -11.45
N LEU A 23 8.22 -14.87 -10.61
CA LEU A 23 7.57 -16.18 -10.70
C LEU A 23 6.05 -16.08 -10.43
N PHE A 24 5.64 -15.17 -9.58
CA PHE A 24 4.23 -14.84 -9.37
C PHE A 24 3.60 -14.20 -10.62
N LYS A 25 4.26 -13.22 -11.26
CA LYS A 25 3.76 -12.58 -12.50
C LYS A 25 3.77 -13.52 -13.72
N LEU A 26 4.70 -14.47 -13.81
CA LEU A 26 4.77 -15.42 -14.93
C LEU A 26 3.78 -16.59 -14.81
N LYS A 27 3.25 -16.89 -13.62
CA LYS A 27 2.25 -17.95 -13.43
C LYS A 27 0.81 -17.49 -13.73
N SER A 28 0.56 -16.20 -13.83
CA SER A 28 -0.77 -15.68 -14.20
C SER A 28 -1.11 -15.78 -15.69
N SER A 29 -0.17 -16.18 -16.55
CA SER A 29 -0.37 -16.28 -18.00
C SER A 29 -0.61 -17.71 -18.55
N GLU A 30 -0.50 -18.77 -17.74
CA GLU A 30 -0.84 -20.13 -18.16
C GLU A 30 -1.69 -20.83 -17.10
N GLY A 31 -2.97 -20.98 -17.44
CA GLY A 31 -4.02 -21.54 -16.61
C GLY A 31 -3.69 -22.87 -15.92
N LYS A 32 -3.29 -22.76 -14.69
CA LYS A 32 -3.63 -23.62 -13.55
C LYS A 32 -3.34 -22.78 -12.31
N VAL A 33 -4.39 -22.28 -11.69
CA VAL A 33 -4.34 -21.72 -10.34
C VAL A 33 -3.80 -22.81 -9.43
N VAL A 34 -2.53 -22.75 -9.11
CA VAL A 34 -2.00 -23.44 -7.93
C VAL A 34 -2.35 -22.50 -6.79
N ASP A 35 -3.28 -22.93 -5.96
CA ASP A 35 -3.77 -22.31 -4.73
C ASP A 35 -2.62 -22.18 -3.70
N SER A 36 -1.64 -21.32 -3.99
CA SER A 36 -0.38 -21.21 -3.25
C SER A 36 -0.42 -20.13 -2.17
N HIS A 37 -1.59 -19.53 -1.91
CA HIS A 37 -1.82 -18.52 -0.87
C HIS A 37 -2.80 -18.98 0.20
N LYS A 38 -3.12 -20.27 0.29
CA LYS A 38 -3.85 -20.73 1.44
C LYS A 38 -2.93 -20.71 2.65
N ARG A 39 -3.20 -19.72 3.51
CA ARG A 39 -2.83 -19.82 4.92
C ARG A 39 -3.21 -21.20 5.45
N PRO A 40 -2.50 -21.72 6.47
CA PRO A 40 -2.92 -22.93 7.15
C PRO A 40 -4.41 -22.80 7.51
N ASP A 41 -5.23 -23.79 7.11
CA ASP A 41 -6.68 -23.72 7.25
C ASP A 41 -7.05 -23.36 8.70
N GLY A 42 -7.65 -22.19 8.90
CA GLY A 42 -8.17 -21.74 10.18
C GLY A 42 -7.18 -21.04 11.11
N ALA A 43 -5.95 -20.71 10.71
CA ALA A 43 -5.02 -20.02 11.59
C ALA A 43 -5.50 -18.60 11.97
N TYR A 44 -5.89 -17.81 10.99
CA TYR A 44 -6.44 -16.44 11.19
C TYR A 44 -7.06 -15.96 9.87
N ALA A 45 -7.81 -14.86 9.92
CA ALA A 45 -8.36 -14.19 8.76
C ALA A 45 -7.83 -12.76 8.63
N VAL A 46 -7.80 -12.23 7.40
CA VAL A 46 -7.42 -10.84 7.09
C VAL A 46 -8.62 -10.11 6.54
N VAL A 47 -8.91 -8.96 7.14
CA VAL A 47 -9.96 -8.03 6.72
C VAL A 47 -9.32 -6.73 6.27
N ALA A 48 -9.67 -6.24 5.08
CA ALA A 48 -9.19 -4.96 4.55
C ALA A 48 -10.35 -4.05 4.16
N VAL A 49 -10.11 -2.74 4.08
CA VAL A 49 -11.05 -1.76 3.55
C VAL A 49 -10.56 -1.26 2.20
N SER A 50 -11.46 -1.12 1.24
CA SER A 50 -11.16 -0.60 -0.10
C SER A 50 -12.29 0.32 -0.59
N HIS A 51 -11.94 1.33 -1.41
CA HIS A 51 -12.88 2.26 -2.05
C HIS A 51 -12.99 2.03 -3.57
N SER A 52 -12.33 1.01 -4.11
CA SER A 52 -12.41 0.68 -5.53
C SER A 52 -12.50 -0.82 -5.78
N GLU A 53 -13.14 -1.19 -6.88
CA GLU A 53 -13.25 -2.60 -7.27
C GLU A 53 -11.88 -3.19 -7.64
N SER A 54 -10.98 -2.39 -8.22
CA SER A 54 -9.63 -2.81 -8.57
C SER A 54 -8.80 -3.16 -7.33
N LEU A 55 -8.82 -2.31 -6.30
CA LEU A 55 -8.16 -2.58 -5.02
C LEU A 55 -8.81 -3.74 -4.25
N THR A 56 -10.15 -3.83 -4.30
CA THR A 56 -10.86 -4.95 -3.67
C THR A 56 -10.33 -6.27 -4.21
N ARG A 57 -10.31 -6.44 -5.53
CA ARG A 57 -9.80 -7.65 -6.19
C ARG A 57 -8.32 -7.87 -5.91
N LEU A 58 -7.52 -6.80 -5.92
CA LEU A 58 -6.09 -6.89 -5.63
C LEU A 58 -5.84 -7.42 -4.21
N PHE A 59 -6.53 -6.88 -3.20
CA PHE A 59 -6.37 -7.33 -1.82
C PHE A 59 -6.85 -8.78 -1.63
N GLU A 60 -7.96 -9.18 -2.29
CA GLU A 60 -8.41 -10.57 -2.31
C GLU A 60 -7.36 -11.49 -2.96
N ASP A 61 -6.80 -11.11 -4.09
CA ASP A 61 -5.74 -11.85 -4.79
C ASP A 61 -4.43 -11.93 -3.97
N MET A 62 -4.17 -10.92 -3.13
CA MET A 62 -3.02 -10.89 -2.23
C MET A 62 -3.27 -11.62 -0.90
N GLY A 63 -4.50 -12.11 -0.67
CA GLY A 63 -4.81 -12.96 0.47
C GLY A 63 -5.66 -12.31 1.56
N ALA A 64 -6.34 -11.19 1.32
CA ALA A 64 -7.40 -10.74 2.20
C ALA A 64 -8.62 -11.69 2.09
N ASP A 65 -9.15 -12.17 3.21
CA ASP A 65 -10.30 -13.09 3.23
C ASP A 65 -11.61 -12.35 3.05
N VAL A 66 -11.67 -11.13 3.57
CA VAL A 66 -12.85 -10.25 3.46
C VAL A 66 -12.39 -8.83 3.16
N VAL A 67 -12.94 -8.22 2.13
CA VAL A 67 -12.71 -6.81 1.83
C VAL A 67 -14.02 -6.04 2.00
N ILE A 68 -14.02 -5.04 2.89
CA ILE A 68 -15.12 -4.08 3.02
C ILE A 68 -15.00 -3.13 1.81
N SER A 69 -15.76 -3.40 0.77
CA SER A 69 -15.77 -2.61 -0.46
C SER A 69 -16.76 -1.47 -0.35
N LEU A 70 -16.28 -0.25 -0.44
CA LEU A 70 -17.04 0.99 -0.29
C LEU A 70 -17.05 1.77 -1.60
N GLY A 71 -18.05 2.64 -1.77
CA GLY A 71 -18.00 3.66 -2.83
C GLY A 71 -16.97 4.75 -2.53
N LYS A 72 -16.58 5.51 -3.56
CA LYS A 72 -15.51 6.55 -3.47
C LYS A 72 -15.68 7.56 -2.32
N SER A 73 -16.90 7.88 -1.94
CA SER A 73 -17.22 8.87 -0.89
C SER A 73 -17.83 8.25 0.36
N ASP A 74 -17.92 6.93 0.42
CA ASP A 74 -18.54 6.23 1.54
C ASP A 74 -17.55 6.09 2.69
N THR A 75 -18.07 6.02 3.91
CA THR A 75 -17.29 5.82 5.12
C THR A 75 -17.82 4.58 5.83
N PRO A 76 -16.95 3.63 6.21
CA PRO A 76 -17.42 2.42 6.87
C PRO A 76 -17.97 2.75 8.24
N CYS A 77 -19.13 2.18 8.56
CA CYS A 77 -19.71 2.26 9.88
C CYS A 77 -19.28 1.06 10.75
N VAL A 78 -19.59 1.13 12.03
CA VAL A 78 -19.30 0.03 12.98
C VAL A 78 -19.90 -1.29 12.53
N GLN A 79 -21.12 -1.26 11.95
CA GLN A 79 -21.81 -2.46 11.50
C GLN A 79 -21.09 -3.15 10.34
N ASP A 80 -20.50 -2.37 9.41
CA ASP A 80 -19.76 -2.93 8.27
C ASP A 80 -18.57 -3.77 8.76
N PHE A 81 -17.83 -3.28 9.77
CA PHE A 81 -16.75 -4.03 10.38
C PHE A 81 -17.23 -5.28 11.13
N ILE A 82 -18.34 -5.18 11.91
CA ILE A 82 -18.90 -6.34 12.60
C ILE A 82 -19.32 -7.42 11.61
N ASP A 83 -19.96 -7.02 10.50
CA ASP A 83 -20.39 -7.96 9.47
C ASP A 83 -19.19 -8.59 8.75
N ALA A 84 -18.11 -7.83 8.53
CA ALA A 84 -16.86 -8.35 8.00
C ALA A 84 -16.19 -9.34 8.96
N TYR A 85 -16.15 -9.08 10.27
CA TYR A 85 -15.60 -10.00 11.27
C TYR A 85 -16.38 -11.30 11.33
N ARG A 86 -17.73 -11.24 11.23
CA ARG A 86 -18.58 -12.43 11.13
C ARG A 86 -18.35 -13.19 9.83
N ALA A 87 -18.21 -12.47 8.71
CA ALA A 87 -17.95 -13.10 7.41
C ALA A 87 -16.59 -13.79 7.36
N ALA A 88 -15.59 -13.22 8.02
CA ALA A 88 -14.26 -13.81 8.15
C ALA A 88 -14.30 -15.16 8.89
N GLY A 89 -15.25 -15.34 9.84
CA GLY A 89 -15.57 -16.63 10.45
C GLY A 89 -14.39 -17.30 11.17
N ASN A 90 -13.44 -16.53 11.68
CA ASN A 90 -12.21 -17.02 12.32
C ASN A 90 -12.09 -16.48 13.76
N GLU A 91 -11.44 -17.26 14.63
CA GLU A 91 -11.17 -16.82 16.01
C GLU A 91 -10.14 -15.71 16.09
N LYS A 92 -9.25 -15.60 15.09
CA LYS A 92 -8.20 -14.57 15.01
C LYS A 92 -8.38 -13.77 13.72
N ILE A 93 -8.46 -12.45 13.83
CA ILE A 93 -8.73 -11.56 12.70
C ILE A 93 -7.76 -10.38 12.72
N LEU A 94 -7.01 -10.21 11.62
CA LEU A 94 -6.16 -9.06 11.38
C LEU A 94 -6.89 -8.06 10.47
N VAL A 95 -6.94 -6.79 10.88
CA VAL A 95 -7.76 -5.77 10.21
C VAL A 95 -6.90 -4.62 9.72
N PHE A 96 -7.01 -4.29 8.43
CA PHE A 96 -6.42 -3.14 7.75
C PHE A 96 -7.50 -2.11 7.41
N PRO A 97 -7.71 -1.08 8.25
CA PRO A 97 -8.69 -0.04 7.97
C PRO A 97 -8.34 0.86 6.78
N ASN A 98 -7.06 0.97 6.42
CA ASN A 98 -6.52 1.76 5.30
C ASN A 98 -6.83 3.26 5.32
N ASN A 99 -7.28 3.74 6.47
CA ASN A 99 -7.47 5.16 6.76
C ASN A 99 -7.43 5.36 8.27
N ILE A 100 -6.66 6.33 8.72
CA ILE A 100 -6.51 6.61 10.16
C ILE A 100 -7.85 6.93 10.83
N ASN A 101 -8.80 7.52 10.10
CA ASN A 101 -10.13 7.84 10.62
C ASN A 101 -10.99 6.59 10.86
N TYR A 102 -10.71 5.48 10.17
CA TYR A 102 -11.47 4.24 10.31
C TYR A 102 -10.96 3.34 11.44
N VAL A 103 -9.72 3.57 11.91
CA VAL A 103 -9.12 2.80 13.01
C VAL A 103 -9.98 2.84 14.28
N LEU A 104 -10.55 4.02 14.60
CA LEU A 104 -11.43 4.15 15.76
C LEU A 104 -12.72 3.34 15.58
N THR A 105 -13.35 3.43 14.41
CA THR A 105 -14.57 2.70 14.06
C THR A 105 -14.36 1.18 14.10
N ALA A 106 -13.24 0.71 13.54
CA ALA A 106 -12.86 -0.70 13.58
C ALA A 106 -12.63 -1.21 15.00
N ASN A 107 -11.98 -0.39 15.86
CA ASN A 107 -11.79 -0.73 17.28
C ASN A 107 -13.14 -0.76 18.05
N GLN A 108 -14.05 0.17 17.80
CA GLN A 108 -15.41 0.12 18.38
C GLN A 108 -16.15 -1.12 17.93
N ALA A 109 -16.03 -1.49 16.66
CA ALA A 109 -16.62 -2.72 16.14
C ALA A 109 -16.05 -3.96 16.84
N ARG A 110 -14.71 -4.01 17.06
CA ARG A 110 -14.06 -5.09 17.80
C ARG A 110 -14.65 -5.25 19.22
N GLU A 111 -14.81 -4.14 19.94
CA GLU A 111 -15.36 -4.17 21.30
C GLU A 111 -16.83 -4.67 21.32
N LEU A 112 -17.63 -4.28 20.34
CA LEU A 112 -19.03 -4.71 20.22
C LEU A 112 -19.17 -6.13 19.69
N TYR A 113 -18.26 -6.57 18.82
CA TYR A 113 -18.20 -7.93 18.33
C TYR A 113 -17.96 -8.92 19.46
N GLY A 114 -16.96 -8.64 20.30
CA GLY A 114 -16.72 -9.32 21.57
C GLY A 114 -16.37 -10.81 21.46
N GLU A 115 -16.11 -11.31 20.26
CA GLU A 115 -15.78 -12.71 19.99
C GLU A 115 -14.36 -12.80 19.40
N GLY A 116 -13.61 -13.83 19.79
CA GLY A 116 -12.26 -14.09 19.27
C GLY A 116 -11.23 -13.00 19.57
N GLU A 117 -10.15 -13.03 18.84
CA GLU A 117 -9.04 -12.09 18.90
C GLU A 117 -9.02 -11.24 17.62
N VAL A 118 -9.44 -9.99 17.70
CA VAL A 118 -9.40 -9.05 16.57
C VAL A 118 -8.30 -8.02 16.81
N VAL A 119 -7.33 -7.95 15.92
CA VAL A 119 -6.24 -6.97 15.94
C VAL A 119 -6.44 -5.97 14.81
N VAL A 120 -6.63 -4.70 15.18
CA VAL A 120 -6.79 -3.59 14.23
C VAL A 120 -5.45 -2.88 14.08
N LEU A 121 -4.86 -2.98 12.90
CA LEU A 121 -3.62 -2.27 12.56
C LEU A 121 -3.87 -0.78 12.34
N LYS A 122 -2.83 0.03 12.52
CA LYS A 122 -2.90 1.48 12.30
C LYS A 122 -2.55 1.83 10.85
N SER A 123 -3.14 1.09 9.89
CA SER A 123 -2.94 1.41 8.48
C SER A 123 -3.61 2.76 8.15
N ARG A 124 -2.84 3.66 7.54
CA ARG A 124 -3.20 5.06 7.26
C ARG A 124 -3.69 5.24 5.83
N THR A 125 -3.19 4.39 4.94
CA THR A 125 -3.45 4.43 3.51
C THR A 125 -3.58 3.02 2.94
N VAL A 126 -4.05 2.90 1.72
CA VAL A 126 -4.11 1.61 0.99
C VAL A 126 -2.71 1.04 0.73
N ALA A 127 -1.69 1.90 0.67
CA ALA A 127 -0.30 1.47 0.55
C ALA A 127 0.14 0.63 1.76
N ASP A 128 -0.26 1.00 2.97
CA ASP A 128 0.09 0.26 4.20
C ASP A 128 -0.41 -1.20 4.13
N CYS A 129 -1.64 -1.41 3.65
CA CYS A 129 -2.19 -2.76 3.44
C CYS A 129 -1.47 -3.51 2.31
N TYR A 130 -1.30 -2.85 1.18
CA TYR A 130 -0.62 -3.43 0.02
C TYR A 130 0.78 -3.92 0.39
N SER A 131 1.60 -3.05 0.98
CA SER A 131 2.97 -3.39 1.34
C SER A 131 3.02 -4.43 2.45
N ALA A 132 2.13 -4.37 3.46
CA ALA A 132 2.04 -5.42 4.47
C ALA A 132 1.72 -6.78 3.84
N LEU A 133 0.73 -6.85 2.93
CA LEU A 133 0.39 -8.09 2.22
C LEU A 133 1.50 -8.57 1.28
N ALA A 134 2.31 -7.66 0.72
CA ALA A 134 3.40 -7.98 -0.21
C ALA A 134 4.68 -8.45 0.48
N PHE A 135 5.01 -7.88 1.65
CA PHE A 135 6.31 -8.03 2.30
C PHE A 135 6.28 -8.81 3.63
N SER A 136 5.09 -9.09 4.20
CA SER A 136 4.99 -9.93 5.40
C SER A 136 4.74 -11.39 5.05
N ASP A 137 5.19 -12.30 5.92
CA ASP A 137 4.93 -13.74 5.77
C ASP A 137 3.55 -14.12 6.32
N PHE A 138 2.54 -14.06 5.46
CA PHE A 138 1.18 -14.50 5.79
C PHE A 138 0.99 -16.03 5.72
N LEU A 139 2.03 -16.81 5.45
CA LEU A 139 1.99 -18.27 5.57
C LEU A 139 2.39 -18.76 6.97
N CYS A 140 2.89 -17.86 7.82
CA CYS A 140 3.18 -18.15 9.23
C CYS A 140 1.89 -18.49 9.99
N GLU A 141 1.93 -19.55 10.83
CA GLU A 141 0.80 -19.96 11.69
C GLU A 141 0.71 -19.15 12.99
N ASP A 142 1.82 -18.53 13.39
CA ASP A 142 1.87 -17.70 14.58
C ASP A 142 1.29 -16.31 14.31
N PHE A 143 0.09 -16.08 14.85
CA PHE A 143 -0.64 -14.84 14.63
C PHE A 143 0.08 -13.62 15.20
N ASP A 144 0.73 -13.75 16.36
CA ASP A 144 1.45 -12.65 16.97
C ASP A 144 2.67 -12.24 16.12
N GLU A 145 3.34 -13.22 15.51
CA GLU A 145 4.44 -12.98 14.59
C GLU A 145 3.95 -12.28 13.31
N VAL A 146 2.82 -12.70 12.74
CA VAL A 146 2.20 -12.04 11.58
C VAL A 146 1.81 -10.60 11.89
N VAL A 147 1.17 -10.37 13.05
CA VAL A 147 0.81 -9.02 13.52
C VAL A 147 2.06 -8.15 13.68
N GLY A 148 3.12 -8.71 14.28
CA GLY A 148 4.40 -8.03 14.46
C GLY A 148 5.03 -7.62 13.14
N ASN A 149 5.16 -8.56 12.20
CA ASN A 149 5.74 -8.32 10.89
C ASN A 149 4.93 -7.30 10.08
N ALA A 150 3.61 -7.42 10.04
CA ALA A 150 2.76 -6.46 9.36
C ALA A 150 2.84 -5.06 9.97
N THR A 151 2.95 -4.97 11.29
CA THR A 151 3.12 -3.69 12.00
C THR A 151 4.46 -3.06 11.64
N GLU A 152 5.55 -3.82 11.64
CA GLU A 152 6.89 -3.35 11.29
C GLU A 152 6.93 -2.81 9.84
N VAL A 153 6.32 -3.53 8.90
CA VAL A 153 6.22 -3.06 7.51
C VAL A 153 5.47 -1.73 7.45
N ILE A 154 4.30 -1.59 8.10
CA ILE A 154 3.51 -0.36 8.11
C ILE A 154 4.27 0.82 8.73
N GLU A 155 5.04 0.59 9.79
CA GLU A 155 5.82 1.62 10.47
C GLU A 155 7.00 2.13 9.62
N ASN A 156 7.54 1.29 8.75
CA ASN A 156 8.68 1.61 7.88
C ASN A 156 8.28 2.25 6.54
N ILE A 157 7.01 2.18 6.15
CA ILE A 157 6.53 2.81 4.92
C ILE A 157 6.49 4.33 5.06
N TYR A 158 7.07 5.01 4.07
CA TYR A 158 6.87 6.44 3.90
C TYR A 158 5.93 6.69 2.72
N ALA A 159 4.76 7.27 2.99
CA ALA A 159 3.73 7.51 1.99
C ALA A 159 3.52 8.99 1.74
N VAL A 160 3.46 9.38 0.48
CA VAL A 160 3.21 10.76 0.03
C VAL A 160 2.00 10.77 -0.89
N ARG A 161 1.05 11.62 -0.56
CA ARG A 161 -0.15 11.86 -1.35
C ARG A 161 0.05 13.08 -2.22
N ILE A 162 -0.25 12.96 -3.51
CA ILE A 162 -0.28 14.07 -4.45
C ILE A 162 -1.73 14.32 -4.82
N THR A 163 -2.19 15.54 -4.64
CA THR A 163 -3.58 15.94 -4.87
C THR A 163 -3.66 17.41 -5.25
N THR A 164 -4.82 17.85 -5.70
CA THR A 164 -5.06 19.25 -6.04
C THR A 164 -5.60 20.02 -4.84
N ALA A 165 -5.10 21.22 -4.60
CA ALA A 165 -5.60 22.12 -3.56
C ALA A 165 -7.05 22.54 -3.86
N ALA A 166 -7.97 22.18 -2.97
CA ALA A 166 -9.40 22.45 -3.15
C ALA A 166 -9.79 23.92 -2.87
N ARG A 167 -8.89 24.74 -2.36
CA ARG A 167 -9.08 26.16 -2.03
C ARG A 167 -7.75 26.81 -1.71
N ASP A 168 -7.72 28.15 -1.75
CA ASP A 168 -6.61 28.93 -1.26
C ASP A 168 -6.36 28.64 0.23
N ALA A 169 -5.10 28.47 0.57
CA ALA A 169 -4.68 28.19 1.94
C ALA A 169 -3.25 28.70 2.18
N VAL A 170 -2.88 28.86 3.46
CA VAL A 170 -1.51 29.14 3.86
C VAL A 170 -1.00 27.96 4.67
N TYR A 171 0.10 27.37 4.25
CA TYR A 171 0.72 26.24 4.90
C TYR A 171 2.15 26.60 5.35
N GLY A 172 2.32 26.95 6.61
CA GLY A 172 3.56 27.55 7.10
C GLY A 172 3.85 28.88 6.41
N ASP A 173 4.93 28.95 5.65
CA ASP A 173 5.33 30.14 4.86
C ASP A 173 4.95 30.01 3.37
N VAL A 174 4.21 28.97 2.98
CA VAL A 174 3.80 28.70 1.60
C VAL A 174 2.35 29.11 1.42
N GLU A 175 2.10 30.00 0.45
CA GLU A 175 0.75 30.34 -0.01
C GLU A 175 0.36 29.33 -1.11
N LEU A 176 -0.81 28.68 -0.95
CA LEU A 176 -1.40 27.77 -1.90
C LEU A 176 -2.60 28.43 -2.57
N GLU A 177 -2.70 28.31 -3.88
CA GLU A 177 -3.87 28.71 -4.64
C GLU A 177 -4.77 27.49 -4.94
N GLU A 178 -6.07 27.74 -5.10
CA GLU A 178 -7.00 26.69 -5.56
C GLU A 178 -6.56 26.18 -6.94
N GLY A 179 -6.35 24.86 -7.03
CA GLY A 179 -5.89 24.20 -8.25
C GLY A 179 -4.40 23.84 -8.25
N ASP A 180 -3.61 24.34 -7.30
CA ASP A 180 -2.21 23.92 -7.15
C ASP A 180 -2.13 22.41 -6.90
N VAL A 181 -1.16 21.76 -7.54
CA VAL A 181 -0.83 20.35 -7.22
C VAL A 181 0.10 20.31 -6.03
N ILE A 182 -0.31 19.63 -4.98
CA ILE A 182 0.40 19.58 -3.70
C ILE A 182 0.78 18.15 -3.34
N ALA A 183 1.95 17.99 -2.74
CA ALA A 183 2.42 16.73 -2.18
C ALA A 183 2.44 16.81 -0.66
N ILE A 184 1.76 15.86 0.00
CA ILE A 184 1.59 15.84 1.46
C ILE A 184 1.94 14.46 2.01
N SER A 185 2.74 14.42 3.09
CA SER A 185 2.92 13.22 3.93
C SER A 185 2.40 13.52 5.33
N GLY A 186 1.34 12.82 5.71
CA GLY A 186 0.63 13.10 6.96
C GLY A 186 0.09 14.53 7.00
N THR A 187 0.72 15.39 7.82
CA THR A 187 0.43 16.83 7.92
C THR A 187 1.52 17.71 7.32
N THR A 188 2.52 17.15 6.67
CA THR A 188 3.67 17.89 6.16
C THR A 188 3.54 18.12 4.66
N LEU A 189 3.59 19.39 4.24
CA LEU A 189 3.68 19.77 2.83
C LEU A 189 5.11 19.54 2.34
N LEU A 190 5.27 18.75 1.29
CA LEU A 190 6.56 18.36 0.72
C LEU A 190 6.88 19.12 -0.58
N GLY A 191 5.85 19.45 -1.35
CA GLY A 191 6.01 20.12 -2.63
C GLY A 191 4.72 20.76 -3.11
N VAL A 192 4.87 21.76 -4.01
CA VAL A 192 3.80 22.45 -4.71
C VAL A 192 4.24 22.64 -6.15
N GLY A 193 3.36 22.47 -7.11
CA GLY A 193 3.64 22.69 -8.51
C GLY A 193 2.38 22.73 -9.37
N ASP A 194 2.58 22.83 -10.68
CA ASP A 194 1.50 23.00 -11.65
C ASP A 194 0.97 21.66 -12.21
N ASP A 195 1.75 20.60 -12.09
CA ASP A 195 1.37 19.28 -12.61
C ASP A 195 1.85 18.13 -11.72
N ALA A 196 1.10 17.01 -11.72
CA ALA A 196 1.34 15.86 -10.86
C ALA A 196 2.65 15.13 -11.20
N CYS A 197 3.11 15.14 -12.44
CA CYS A 197 4.32 14.46 -12.86
C CYS A 197 5.57 15.16 -12.29
N SER A 198 5.66 16.48 -12.42
CA SER A 198 6.77 17.27 -11.89
C SER A 198 6.82 17.18 -10.36
N VAL A 199 5.67 17.34 -9.69
CA VAL A 199 5.58 17.22 -8.22
C VAL A 199 5.95 15.81 -7.76
N ALA A 200 5.55 14.76 -8.48
CA ALA A 200 5.94 13.39 -8.16
C ALA A 200 7.45 13.18 -8.27
N CYS A 201 8.07 13.62 -9.36
CA CYS A 201 9.51 13.50 -9.56
C CYS A 201 10.31 14.28 -8.51
N ASP A 202 9.88 15.50 -8.15
CA ASP A 202 10.54 16.32 -7.12
C ASP A 202 10.46 15.65 -5.73
N VAL A 203 9.29 15.11 -5.39
CA VAL A 203 9.08 14.39 -4.13
C VAL A 203 9.88 13.09 -4.09
N ILE A 204 9.90 12.32 -5.18
CA ILE A 204 10.72 11.11 -5.28
C ILE A 204 12.19 11.48 -5.05
N SER A 205 12.71 12.51 -5.73
CA SER A 205 14.09 12.95 -5.50
C SER A 205 14.34 13.29 -4.04
N ARG A 206 13.48 14.09 -3.46
CA ARG A 206 13.64 14.54 -2.08
C ARG A 206 13.66 13.38 -1.08
N VAL A 207 12.74 12.43 -1.22
CA VAL A 207 12.64 11.29 -0.30
C VAL A 207 13.83 10.36 -0.49
N MET A 208 14.20 10.03 -1.73
CA MET A 208 15.29 9.13 -2.06
C MET A 208 16.67 9.70 -1.71
N ASP A 209 16.84 11.03 -1.75
CA ASP A 209 18.09 11.70 -1.35
C ASP A 209 18.24 11.70 0.18
N GLU A 210 17.14 11.71 0.95
CA GLU A 210 17.16 11.65 2.42
C GLU A 210 17.34 10.21 2.92
N ASP A 211 16.64 9.25 2.28
CA ASP A 211 16.64 7.83 2.66
C ASP A 211 16.35 6.97 1.42
N GLU A 212 17.41 6.38 0.83
CA GLU A 212 17.29 5.55 -0.36
C GLU A 212 16.47 4.28 -0.06
N ARG A 213 15.46 4.04 -0.88
CA ARG A 213 14.51 2.93 -0.75
C ARG A 213 14.65 1.95 -1.91
N ASP A 214 14.40 0.68 -1.63
CA ASP A 214 14.54 -0.40 -2.61
C ASP A 214 13.34 -0.46 -3.57
N CYS A 215 12.15 -0.03 -3.10
CA CYS A 215 10.92 -0.09 -3.87
C CYS A 215 10.11 1.21 -3.78
N ILE A 216 9.50 1.60 -4.88
CA ILE A 216 8.52 2.69 -4.96
C ILE A 216 7.25 2.12 -5.58
N THR A 217 6.12 2.25 -4.88
CA THR A 217 4.81 1.87 -5.44
C THR A 217 3.96 3.12 -5.64
N VAL A 218 3.50 3.33 -6.86
CA VAL A 218 2.65 4.46 -7.26
C VAL A 218 1.22 3.95 -7.44
N PHE A 219 0.35 4.31 -6.52
CA PHE A 219 -1.09 4.11 -6.65
C PHE A 219 -1.68 5.28 -7.43
N HIS A 220 -2.50 4.98 -8.42
CA HIS A 220 -3.03 5.99 -9.33
C HIS A 220 -4.48 5.72 -9.71
N SER A 221 -5.22 6.77 -10.07
CA SER A 221 -6.56 6.60 -10.62
C SER A 221 -6.49 5.99 -12.03
N SER A 222 -7.61 5.40 -12.48
CA SER A 222 -7.73 4.86 -13.85
C SER A 222 -7.62 5.93 -14.92
N ASP A 223 -7.83 7.21 -14.57
CA ASP A 223 -7.79 8.35 -15.48
C ASP A 223 -6.38 8.91 -15.68
N LEU A 224 -5.39 8.44 -14.89
CA LEU A 224 -4.01 8.89 -15.06
C LEU A 224 -3.46 8.47 -16.42
N SER A 225 -2.90 9.43 -17.15
CA SER A 225 -2.38 9.16 -18.50
C SER A 225 -1.15 8.23 -18.46
N CYS A 226 -1.04 7.34 -19.45
CA CYS A 226 0.13 6.49 -19.61
C CYS A 226 1.44 7.30 -19.77
N ASP A 227 1.36 8.52 -20.31
CA ASP A 227 2.52 9.39 -20.48
C ASP A 227 3.10 9.85 -19.15
N VAL A 228 2.25 10.18 -18.16
CA VAL A 228 2.67 10.54 -16.79
C VAL A 228 3.33 9.34 -16.13
N MET A 229 2.71 8.16 -16.19
CA MET A 229 3.29 6.93 -15.63
C MET A 229 4.66 6.62 -16.25
N ASN A 230 4.78 6.72 -17.57
CA ASN A 230 6.05 6.49 -18.26
C ASN A 230 7.11 7.52 -17.86
N SER A 231 6.74 8.79 -17.75
CA SER A 231 7.66 9.85 -17.34
C SER A 231 8.22 9.63 -15.93
N ILE A 232 7.35 9.27 -14.97
CA ILE A 232 7.78 8.93 -13.60
C ILE A 232 8.68 7.69 -13.61
N LYS A 233 8.32 6.67 -14.38
CA LYS A 233 9.11 5.43 -14.52
C LYS A 233 10.50 5.71 -15.10
N ASP A 234 10.56 6.48 -16.18
CA ASP A 234 11.81 6.83 -16.84
C ASP A 234 12.69 7.66 -15.91
N PHE A 235 12.09 8.59 -15.16
CA PHE A 235 12.79 9.39 -14.15
C PHE A 235 13.42 8.51 -13.06
N VAL A 236 12.66 7.59 -12.45
CA VAL A 236 13.18 6.68 -11.42
C VAL A 236 14.27 5.78 -12.00
N SER A 237 14.03 5.18 -13.18
CA SER A 237 15.01 4.29 -13.81
C SER A 237 16.32 4.97 -14.20
N ALA A 238 16.29 6.27 -14.50
CA ALA A 238 17.45 7.04 -14.86
C ALA A 238 18.30 7.48 -13.64
N ASN A 239 17.64 7.75 -12.51
CA ASN A 239 18.28 8.33 -11.33
C ASN A 239 18.55 7.30 -10.22
N TYR A 240 17.70 6.27 -10.10
CA TYR A 240 17.71 5.27 -9.02
C TYR A 240 17.72 3.86 -9.60
N VAL A 241 18.87 3.43 -10.12
CA VAL A 241 19.04 2.19 -10.94
C VAL A 241 18.70 0.91 -10.17
N TYR A 242 18.80 0.94 -8.84
CA TYR A 242 18.54 -0.22 -7.98
C TYR A 242 17.15 -0.22 -7.36
N THR A 243 16.37 0.84 -7.57
CA THR A 243 15.01 0.97 -7.03
C THR A 243 13.99 0.40 -8.00
N GLU A 244 13.16 -0.51 -7.53
CA GLU A 244 12.01 -1.02 -8.29
C GLU A 244 10.87 -0.01 -8.24
N ILE A 245 10.18 0.23 -9.37
CA ILE A 245 8.98 1.04 -9.42
C ILE A 245 7.80 0.23 -9.93
N ASN A 246 6.71 0.24 -9.14
CA ASN A 246 5.45 -0.43 -9.42
C ASN A 246 4.32 0.58 -9.59
N PHE A 247 3.35 0.28 -10.46
CA PHE A 247 2.14 1.07 -10.64
C PHE A 247 0.92 0.21 -10.32
N VAL A 248 0.06 0.72 -9.44
CA VAL A 248 -1.15 0.05 -8.96
C VAL A 248 -2.35 0.92 -9.22
N SER A 249 -3.35 0.40 -9.95
CA SER A 249 -4.61 1.12 -10.16
C SER A 249 -5.45 1.12 -8.88
N ALA A 250 -5.72 2.31 -8.37
CA ALA A 250 -6.40 2.54 -7.10
C ALA A 250 -7.33 3.75 -7.22
N ASP A 251 -8.57 3.50 -7.64
CA ASP A 251 -9.57 4.57 -7.77
C ASP A 251 -10.20 4.90 -6.40
N ASP A 252 -9.40 5.32 -5.41
CA ASP A 252 -9.89 5.50 -4.04
C ASP A 252 -10.36 6.91 -3.67
N GLY A 253 -10.77 7.68 -4.67
CA GLY A 253 -11.68 8.78 -4.34
C GLY A 253 -11.13 10.19 -4.34
N GLY A 254 -10.13 10.50 -5.15
CA GLY A 254 -9.81 11.90 -5.46
C GLY A 254 -8.36 12.29 -5.24
N GLU A 255 -7.50 11.33 -5.06
CA GLU A 255 -6.06 11.54 -5.10
C GLU A 255 -5.58 11.32 -6.53
N GLU A 256 -4.75 12.21 -7.03
CA GLU A 256 -4.14 12.00 -8.33
C GLU A 256 -3.14 10.85 -8.23
N LEU A 257 -2.30 10.84 -7.18
CA LEU A 257 -1.32 9.80 -6.91
C LEU A 257 -1.14 9.60 -5.39
N LEU A 258 -0.89 8.35 -4.99
CA LEU A 258 -0.32 8.03 -3.69
C LEU A 258 0.99 7.27 -3.96
N ILE A 259 2.11 7.79 -3.50
CA ILE A 259 3.43 7.19 -3.68
C ILE A 259 3.87 6.63 -2.34
N SER A 260 4.17 5.33 -2.30
CA SER A 260 4.81 4.71 -1.14
C SER A 260 6.26 4.35 -1.43
N PHE A 261 7.07 4.44 -0.41
CA PHE A 261 8.50 4.16 -0.41
C PHE A 261 8.76 3.06 0.62
N GLU A 262 9.29 1.92 0.16
CA GLU A 262 9.52 0.69 0.91
C GLU A 262 11.01 0.32 0.98
#